data_f0076a2847d7205d5e2ca132318ba8fc
#
_entry.id   f0076a2847d7205d5e2ca132318ba8fc
#
_cell.length_a   1.000
_cell.length_b   1.000
_cell.length_c   1.000
_cell.angle_alpha   90.00
_cell.angle_beta   90.00
_cell.angle_gamma   90.00
#
_symmetry.space_group_name_H-M   'P 1'
#
loop_
_entity.id
_entity.type
_entity.pdbx_description
1 polymer ?
#
loop_
_entity_poly.entity_id
_entity_poly.type
_entity_poly.pdbx_seq_one_letter_code
_entity_poly.pdbx_strand_id
1 'polypeptide(L)'
;MDHLTDGAGEGGAGARTTLAALLADPRFEVAPTADVLDLASDLPAGATVTVTTTPRRGVAATVAAAEALAARGFAAVPHLAARSLRDRAELAEHLDRLAAAGVREVFVVGGDAREAAGQLPDGLALLRVMEELGRRPPRVGVPSYPDGHHRIDDDVLWADLRVKQFHADYTVTQLCFDADLVGRFAREARARGIDLPVIAGVPGVVDAARLLRLSVRIGVADAARFARSHRGTAGSLLRPGRHTPDELVAGLAAGAAAGADLAGLHLYTFNQVAPTVRWLSRARRAAA
;
A
#
# COMPACT_ATOMS: atom_id res chain seq x y z
N MET A 1 22.60 -4.48 -45.82
CA MET A 1 23.33 -3.40 -45.15
C MET A 1 22.29 -2.46 -44.61
N ASP A 2 22.31 -2.36 -43.27
CA ASP A 2 21.73 -1.33 -42.42
C ASP A 2 20.20 -1.15 -42.39
N HIS A 3 19.61 -1.71 -41.37
CA HIS A 3 18.60 -1.05 -40.52
C HIS A 3 18.32 -1.94 -39.28
N LEU A 4 19.24 -1.93 -38.33
CA LEU A 4 19.04 -2.49 -36.99
C LEU A 4 19.79 -1.62 -35.97
N THR A 5 19.27 -0.40 -35.69
CA THR A 5 19.63 0.39 -34.51
C THR A 5 18.68 1.55 -34.35
N ASP A 6 17.46 1.35 -33.81
CA ASP A 6 16.72 2.48 -33.25
C ASP A 6 15.65 2.09 -32.19
N GLY A 7 15.58 0.81 -31.78
CA GLY A 7 14.57 0.40 -30.77
C GLY A 7 14.95 0.65 -29.31
N ALA A 8 16.21 0.93 -29.00
CA ALA A 8 16.68 1.00 -27.60
C ALA A 8 16.53 2.39 -26.95
N GLY A 9 16.40 3.45 -27.75
CA GLY A 9 16.34 4.83 -27.24
C GLY A 9 14.96 5.23 -26.73
N GLU A 10 13.90 4.85 -27.46
CA GLU A 10 12.53 5.26 -27.11
C GLU A 10 11.97 4.52 -25.89
N GLY A 11 12.29 3.22 -25.73
CA GLY A 11 11.89 2.46 -24.56
C GLY A 11 12.52 2.97 -23.26
N GLY A 12 13.75 3.48 -23.33
CA GLY A 12 14.45 4.03 -22.17
C GLY A 12 13.88 5.38 -21.70
N ALA A 13 13.51 6.27 -22.62
CA ALA A 13 12.91 7.56 -22.28
C ALA A 13 11.49 7.41 -21.71
N GLY A 14 10.65 6.54 -22.29
CA GLY A 14 9.32 6.24 -21.79
C GLY A 14 9.34 5.62 -20.38
N ALA A 15 10.23 4.67 -20.12
CA ALA A 15 10.40 4.07 -18.80
C ALA A 15 10.85 5.08 -17.73
N ARG A 16 11.74 6.02 -18.07
CA ARG A 16 12.17 7.09 -17.15
C ARG A 16 11.03 8.03 -16.79
N THR A 17 10.22 8.45 -17.74
CA THR A 17 9.04 9.30 -17.50
C THR A 17 8.05 8.62 -16.57
N THR A 18 7.79 7.33 -16.78
CA THR A 18 6.90 6.53 -15.92
C THR A 18 7.50 6.35 -14.53
N LEU A 19 8.82 6.13 -14.40
CA LEU A 19 9.50 6.04 -13.12
C LEU A 19 9.38 7.36 -12.34
N ALA A 20 9.61 8.51 -12.97
CA ALA A 20 9.44 9.82 -12.35
C ALA A 20 8.00 10.03 -11.86
N ALA A 21 7.00 9.65 -12.64
CA ALA A 21 5.58 9.72 -12.26
C ALA A 21 5.26 8.84 -11.04
N LEU A 22 5.74 7.60 -11.01
CA LEU A 22 5.54 6.70 -9.86
C LEU A 22 6.20 7.23 -8.58
N LEU A 23 7.36 7.87 -8.69
CA LEU A 23 8.10 8.43 -7.57
C LEU A 23 7.57 9.80 -7.11
N ALA A 24 6.69 10.46 -7.87
CA ALA A 24 6.31 11.86 -7.64
C ALA A 24 5.60 12.09 -6.30
N ASP A 25 4.63 11.22 -5.93
CA ASP A 25 3.84 11.38 -4.71
C ASP A 25 3.55 10.01 -4.05
N PRO A 26 4.58 9.33 -3.50
CA PRO A 26 4.37 8.06 -2.83
C PRO A 26 3.73 8.25 -1.46
N ARG A 27 2.97 7.24 -1.03
CA ARG A 27 2.40 7.12 0.30
C ARG A 27 3.39 6.44 1.23
N PHE A 28 3.47 6.87 2.48
CA PHE A 28 4.38 6.30 3.48
C PHE A 28 3.57 5.63 4.58
N GLU A 29 3.67 4.32 4.71
CA GLU A 29 2.99 3.60 5.78
C GLU A 29 3.84 3.59 7.05
N VAL A 30 3.19 3.91 8.18
CA VAL A 30 3.74 3.83 9.54
C VAL A 30 2.77 3.10 10.46
N ALA A 31 3.31 2.50 11.53
CA ALA A 31 2.51 1.97 12.62
C ALA A 31 2.18 3.08 13.64
N PRO A 32 1.03 3.03 14.35
CA PRO A 32 0.62 4.02 15.34
C PRO A 32 1.41 3.88 16.64
N THR A 33 2.70 4.20 16.60
CA THR A 33 3.61 4.21 17.75
C THR A 33 3.57 5.56 18.47
N ALA A 34 4.07 5.61 19.71
CA ALA A 34 4.07 6.86 20.48
C ALA A 34 4.97 7.95 19.84
N ASP A 35 5.96 7.52 19.06
CA ASP A 35 6.92 8.35 18.32
C ASP A 35 6.52 8.61 16.86
N VAL A 36 5.25 8.41 16.48
CA VAL A 36 4.81 8.56 15.09
C VAL A 36 5.11 9.94 14.50
N LEU A 37 5.05 10.98 15.30
CA LEU A 37 5.37 12.35 14.87
C LEU A 37 6.86 12.54 14.65
N ASP A 38 7.70 11.92 15.46
CA ASP A 38 9.16 11.96 15.28
C ASP A 38 9.55 11.20 14.02
N LEU A 39 8.92 10.04 13.76
CA LEU A 39 9.11 9.29 12.51
C LEU A 39 8.68 10.10 11.29
N ALA A 40 7.56 10.83 11.38
CA ALA A 40 7.07 11.65 10.27
C ALA A 40 7.89 12.93 10.05
N SER A 41 8.72 13.37 10.99
CA SER A 41 9.54 14.58 10.86
C SER A 41 10.54 14.53 9.70
N ASP A 42 10.93 13.34 9.24
CA ASP A 42 11.79 13.14 8.08
C ASP A 42 11.03 13.26 6.74
N LEU A 43 9.69 13.25 6.76
CA LEU A 43 8.87 13.30 5.55
C LEU A 43 8.76 14.72 4.99
N PRO A 44 8.58 14.87 3.67
CA PRO A 44 8.23 16.16 3.06
C PRO A 44 6.95 16.74 3.66
N ALA A 45 6.86 18.06 3.76
CA ALA A 45 5.62 18.73 4.16
C ALA A 45 4.46 18.32 3.25
N GLY A 46 3.31 18.05 3.84
CA GLY A 46 2.12 17.62 3.12
C GLY A 46 2.15 16.17 2.61
N ALA A 47 3.20 15.40 2.91
CA ALA A 47 3.28 14.00 2.47
C ALA A 47 2.07 13.18 2.91
N THR A 48 1.66 12.22 2.06
CA THR A 48 0.61 11.25 2.41
C THR A 48 1.17 10.18 3.35
N VAL A 49 0.64 10.15 4.57
CA VAL A 49 1.06 9.21 5.63
C VAL A 49 -0.08 8.26 5.97
N THR A 50 0.09 6.99 5.63
CA THR A 50 -0.87 5.96 5.98
C THR A 50 -0.51 5.36 7.34
N VAL A 51 -1.51 5.23 8.22
CA VAL A 51 -1.31 4.72 9.58
C VAL A 51 -1.98 3.37 9.70
N THR A 52 -1.21 2.28 9.78
CA THR A 52 -1.77 0.94 9.84
C THR A 52 -2.43 0.65 11.19
N THR A 53 -3.47 -0.17 11.21
CA THR A 53 -4.05 -0.70 12.45
C THR A 53 -3.30 -1.95 12.87
N THR A 54 -2.92 -2.04 14.14
CA THR A 54 -2.30 -3.25 14.69
C THR A 54 -3.23 -3.91 15.72
N PRO A 55 -3.27 -5.25 15.81
CA PRO A 55 -4.17 -5.94 16.74
C PRO A 55 -3.99 -5.52 18.21
N ARG A 56 -2.77 -5.12 18.58
CA ARG A 56 -2.46 -4.70 19.96
C ARG A 56 -2.95 -3.30 20.31
N ARG A 57 -3.04 -2.39 19.34
CA ARG A 57 -3.34 -0.97 19.57
C ARG A 57 -4.76 -0.59 19.13
N GLY A 58 -5.35 -1.39 18.24
CA GLY A 58 -6.71 -1.17 17.73
C GLY A 58 -6.86 0.07 16.84
N VAL A 59 -8.10 0.33 16.42
CA VAL A 59 -8.46 1.45 15.53
C VAL A 59 -8.31 2.80 16.25
N ALA A 60 -8.63 2.88 17.55
CA ALA A 60 -8.54 4.11 18.31
C ALA A 60 -7.14 4.74 18.31
N ALA A 61 -6.07 3.92 18.43
CA ALA A 61 -4.70 4.41 18.37
C ALA A 61 -4.32 4.88 16.95
N THR A 62 -4.86 4.25 15.92
CA THR A 62 -4.67 4.64 14.52
C THR A 62 -5.33 5.99 14.25
N VAL A 63 -6.55 6.20 14.75
CA VAL A 63 -7.29 7.47 14.65
C VAL A 63 -6.52 8.58 15.36
N ALA A 64 -6.08 8.36 16.61
CA ALA A 64 -5.31 9.36 17.36
C ALA A 64 -3.99 9.74 16.66
N ALA A 65 -3.30 8.77 16.07
CA ALA A 65 -2.08 9.04 15.29
C ALA A 65 -2.39 9.85 14.02
N ALA A 66 -3.48 9.55 13.33
CA ALA A 66 -3.90 10.30 12.14
C ALA A 66 -4.30 11.74 12.48
N GLU A 67 -5.00 11.97 13.58
CA GLU A 67 -5.32 13.32 14.10
C GLU A 67 -4.04 14.12 14.37
N ALA A 68 -3.06 13.50 15.05
CA ALA A 68 -1.79 14.15 15.36
C ALA A 68 -0.96 14.49 14.10
N LEU A 69 -0.96 13.60 13.09
CA LEU A 69 -0.31 13.84 11.80
C LEU A 69 -1.02 14.95 11.02
N ALA A 70 -2.35 14.93 10.95
CA ALA A 70 -3.13 15.98 10.29
C ALA A 70 -2.89 17.36 10.92
N ALA A 71 -2.81 17.45 12.25
CA ALA A 71 -2.47 18.69 12.98
C ALA A 71 -1.05 19.20 12.65
N ARG A 72 -0.16 18.37 12.10
CA ARG A 72 1.17 18.75 11.61
C ARG A 72 1.22 19.02 10.10
N GLY A 73 0.05 19.01 9.43
CA GLY A 73 -0.07 19.32 8.01
C GLY A 73 0.21 18.15 7.07
N PHE A 74 0.28 16.91 7.56
CA PHE A 74 0.36 15.72 6.71
C PHE A 74 -1.01 15.30 6.19
N ALA A 75 -1.05 14.71 4.98
CA ALA A 75 -2.24 14.04 4.47
C ALA A 75 -2.36 12.66 5.14
N ALA A 76 -2.98 12.61 6.32
CA ALA A 76 -3.10 11.39 7.10
C ALA A 76 -4.18 10.46 6.54
N VAL A 77 -3.87 9.16 6.43
CA VAL A 77 -4.76 8.09 5.94
C VAL A 77 -4.79 6.94 6.95
N PRO A 78 -5.70 6.96 7.93
CA PRO A 78 -5.81 5.88 8.90
C PRO A 78 -6.41 4.61 8.27
N HIS A 79 -5.86 3.46 8.62
CA HIS A 79 -6.47 2.17 8.33
C HIS A 79 -7.61 1.90 9.32
N LEU A 80 -8.79 1.60 8.81
CA LEU A 80 -9.94 1.18 9.58
C LEU A 80 -10.12 -0.34 9.41
N ALA A 81 -9.82 -1.11 10.46
CA ALA A 81 -9.92 -2.56 10.45
C ALA A 81 -11.31 -2.98 10.95
N ALA A 82 -12.16 -3.48 10.04
CA ALA A 82 -13.55 -3.86 10.32
C ALA A 82 -13.68 -4.77 11.54
N ARG A 83 -12.90 -5.85 11.57
CA ARG A 83 -12.95 -6.86 12.64
C ARG A 83 -12.44 -6.38 14.01
N SER A 84 -11.87 -5.15 14.06
CA SER A 84 -11.41 -4.53 15.31
C SER A 84 -12.40 -3.51 15.88
N LEU A 85 -13.50 -3.24 15.18
CA LEU A 85 -14.55 -2.32 15.62
C LEU A 85 -15.68 -3.10 16.33
N ARG A 86 -16.16 -2.59 17.46
CA ARG A 86 -17.19 -3.22 18.27
C ARG A 86 -18.58 -3.06 17.66
N ASP A 87 -18.87 -1.85 17.19
CA ASP A 87 -20.21 -1.50 16.69
C ASP A 87 -20.19 -0.28 15.77
N ARG A 88 -21.39 0.07 15.26
CA ARG A 88 -21.62 1.22 14.39
C ARG A 88 -21.39 2.56 15.10
N ALA A 89 -21.61 2.63 16.40
CA ALA A 89 -21.44 3.86 17.17
C ALA A 89 -19.96 4.22 17.32
N GLU A 90 -19.11 3.23 17.62
CA GLU A 90 -17.64 3.40 17.64
C GLU A 90 -17.09 3.83 16.26
N LEU A 91 -17.58 3.22 15.18
CA LEU A 91 -17.23 3.65 13.83
C LEU A 91 -17.62 5.10 13.57
N ALA A 92 -18.88 5.49 13.91
CA ALA A 92 -19.37 6.85 13.74
C ALA A 92 -18.51 7.85 14.51
N GLU A 93 -18.18 7.57 15.77
CA GLU A 93 -17.31 8.40 16.60
C GLU A 93 -15.92 8.59 15.94
N HIS A 94 -15.31 7.52 15.45
CA HIS A 94 -14.02 7.60 14.77
C HIS A 94 -14.06 8.44 13.49
N LEU A 95 -15.11 8.28 12.68
CA LEU A 95 -15.28 9.04 11.45
C LEU A 95 -15.55 10.54 11.74
N ASP A 96 -16.35 10.85 12.74
CA ASP A 96 -16.60 12.23 13.17
C ASP A 96 -15.30 12.90 13.68
N ARG A 97 -14.49 12.19 14.47
CA ARG A 97 -13.17 12.67 14.92
C ARG A 97 -12.22 12.94 13.76
N LEU A 98 -12.12 12.01 12.83
CA LEU A 98 -11.27 12.15 11.63
C LEU A 98 -11.72 13.35 10.78
N ALA A 99 -13.03 13.52 10.57
CA ALA A 99 -13.58 14.65 9.84
C ALA A 99 -13.27 15.98 10.54
N ALA A 100 -13.44 16.05 11.86
CA ALA A 100 -13.11 17.24 12.68
C ALA A 100 -11.60 17.59 12.61
N ALA A 101 -10.73 16.59 12.52
CA ALA A 101 -9.27 16.77 12.33
C ALA A 101 -8.87 17.12 10.89
N GLY A 102 -9.82 17.23 9.95
CA GLY A 102 -9.54 17.52 8.54
C GLY A 102 -9.00 16.33 7.75
N VAL A 103 -9.06 15.11 8.27
CA VAL A 103 -8.69 13.88 7.56
C VAL A 103 -9.74 13.60 6.49
N ARG A 104 -9.29 13.53 5.24
CA ARG A 104 -10.17 13.40 4.07
C ARG A 104 -10.15 12.02 3.43
N GLU A 105 -9.30 11.15 3.92
CA GLU A 105 -9.05 9.84 3.32
C GLU A 105 -8.90 8.77 4.40
N VAL A 106 -9.44 7.57 4.15
CA VAL A 106 -9.26 6.39 4.98
C VAL A 106 -8.91 5.18 4.12
N PHE A 107 -8.30 4.18 4.74
CA PHE A 107 -8.02 2.90 4.10
C PHE A 107 -8.74 1.78 4.86
N VAL A 108 -9.68 1.11 4.20
CA VAL A 108 -10.54 0.10 4.80
C VAL A 108 -9.99 -1.30 4.60
N VAL A 109 -9.75 -2.02 5.70
CA VAL A 109 -9.27 -3.40 5.70
C VAL A 109 -10.20 -4.31 6.49
N GLY A 110 -10.19 -5.61 6.20
CA GLY A 110 -10.91 -6.59 7.01
C GLY A 110 -10.36 -6.69 8.43
N GLY A 111 -9.02 -6.71 8.55
CA GLY A 111 -8.30 -6.89 9.82
C GLY A 111 -7.96 -8.34 10.10
N ASP A 112 -6.85 -8.56 10.86
CA ASP A 112 -6.25 -9.88 11.11
C ASP A 112 -6.84 -10.61 12.33
N ALA A 113 -7.76 -10.00 13.07
CA ALA A 113 -8.38 -10.61 14.24
C ALA A 113 -9.10 -11.92 13.84
N ARG A 114 -8.83 -13.02 14.57
CA ARG A 114 -9.46 -14.33 14.31
C ARG A 114 -10.97 -14.25 14.52
N GLU A 115 -11.39 -13.54 15.57
CA GLU A 115 -12.78 -13.24 15.88
C GLU A 115 -13.01 -11.74 15.72
N ALA A 116 -14.13 -11.35 15.11
CA ALA A 116 -14.53 -9.97 15.03
C ALA A 116 -14.91 -9.46 16.43
N ALA A 117 -14.46 -8.26 16.78
CA ALA A 117 -14.82 -7.61 18.04
C ALA A 117 -16.32 -7.23 18.10
N GLY A 118 -16.96 -7.16 16.94
CA GLY A 118 -18.38 -6.79 16.80
C GLY A 118 -19.00 -7.37 15.55
N GLN A 119 -19.93 -6.62 14.95
CA GLN A 119 -20.79 -7.06 13.85
C GLN A 119 -20.22 -6.80 12.45
N LEU A 120 -18.98 -6.32 12.33
CA LEU A 120 -18.34 -6.01 11.04
C LEU A 120 -17.35 -7.13 10.67
N PRO A 121 -17.79 -8.13 9.87
CA PRO A 121 -16.98 -9.31 9.59
C PRO A 121 -15.81 -9.04 8.63
N ASP A 122 -15.95 -8.04 7.75
CA ASP A 122 -15.01 -7.74 6.68
C ASP A 122 -15.05 -6.27 6.25
N GLY A 123 -14.15 -5.89 5.33
CA GLY A 123 -14.04 -4.53 4.84
C GLY A 123 -15.24 -4.08 4.01
N LEU A 124 -15.95 -4.96 3.30
CA LEU A 124 -17.13 -4.59 2.53
C LEU A 124 -18.29 -4.20 3.46
N ALA A 125 -18.48 -4.93 4.55
CA ALA A 125 -19.47 -4.59 5.57
C ALA A 125 -19.17 -3.20 6.18
N LEU A 126 -17.89 -2.90 6.45
CA LEU A 126 -17.48 -1.59 6.96
C LEU A 126 -17.77 -0.46 5.96
N LEU A 127 -17.45 -0.65 4.67
CA LEU A 127 -17.72 0.32 3.61
C LEU A 127 -19.22 0.67 3.54
N ARG A 128 -20.07 -0.35 3.54
CA ARG A 128 -21.54 -0.16 3.50
C ARG A 128 -22.05 0.60 4.72
N VAL A 129 -21.56 0.26 5.90
CA VAL A 129 -21.97 0.97 7.12
C VAL A 129 -21.52 2.42 7.12
N MET A 130 -20.35 2.76 6.58
CA MET A 130 -19.91 4.15 6.41
C MET A 130 -20.89 4.96 5.53
N GLU A 131 -21.37 4.37 4.44
CA GLU A 131 -22.37 4.98 3.54
C GLU A 131 -23.74 5.13 4.21
N GLU A 132 -24.23 4.07 4.86
CA GLU A 132 -25.50 4.10 5.60
C GLU A 132 -25.51 5.14 6.72
N LEU A 133 -24.37 5.39 7.36
CA LEU A 133 -24.22 6.45 8.35
C LEU A 133 -24.14 7.85 7.73
N GLY A 134 -23.98 7.96 6.41
CA GLY A 134 -23.71 9.23 5.74
C GLY A 134 -22.38 9.88 6.14
N ARG A 135 -21.41 9.07 6.58
CA ARG A 135 -20.09 9.52 7.09
C ARG A 135 -18.91 9.00 6.26
N ARG A 136 -19.18 8.62 5.02
CA ARG A 136 -18.09 8.20 4.11
C ARG A 136 -17.12 9.37 3.88
N PRO A 137 -15.82 9.22 4.15
CA PRO A 137 -14.81 10.23 3.80
C PRO A 137 -14.76 10.49 2.29
N PRO A 138 -14.27 11.66 1.85
CA PRO A 138 -14.18 12.00 0.43
C PRO A 138 -13.38 10.98 -0.39
N ARG A 139 -12.41 10.30 0.21
CA ARG A 139 -11.59 9.28 -0.46
C ARG A 139 -11.42 8.03 0.40
N VAL A 140 -11.59 6.87 -0.20
CA VAL A 140 -11.52 5.57 0.46
C VAL A 140 -10.67 4.61 -0.35
N GLY A 141 -9.66 4.02 0.28
CA GLY A 141 -8.85 2.95 -0.32
C GLY A 141 -9.17 1.58 0.25
N VAL A 142 -8.87 0.54 -0.53
CA VAL A 142 -9.04 -0.86 -0.14
C VAL A 142 -7.82 -1.70 -0.55
N PRO A 143 -7.51 -2.80 0.13
CA PRO A 143 -6.39 -3.66 -0.25
C PRO A 143 -6.72 -4.55 -1.45
N SER A 144 -5.67 -4.94 -2.17
CA SER A 144 -5.69 -6.01 -3.16
C SER A 144 -4.45 -6.90 -3.04
N TYR A 145 -4.49 -8.10 -3.61
CA TYR A 145 -3.55 -9.16 -3.31
C TYR A 145 -2.98 -9.80 -4.58
N PRO A 146 -1.96 -9.21 -5.22
CA PRO A 146 -1.37 -9.75 -6.46
C PRO A 146 -0.83 -11.17 -6.34
N ASP A 147 -0.29 -11.51 -5.17
CA ASP A 147 0.27 -12.84 -4.85
C ASP A 147 -0.72 -13.74 -4.10
N GLY A 148 -2.03 -13.39 -4.15
CA GLY A 148 -3.06 -14.10 -3.42
C GLY A 148 -3.04 -13.83 -1.91
N HIS A 149 -3.87 -14.57 -1.16
CA HIS A 149 -3.97 -14.46 0.29
C HIS A 149 -3.97 -15.85 0.93
N HIS A 150 -3.22 -16.04 2.02
CA HIS A 150 -3.01 -17.37 2.62
C HIS A 150 -4.27 -18.04 3.22
N ARG A 151 -5.38 -17.31 3.38
CA ARG A 151 -6.64 -17.79 3.97
C ARG A 151 -7.86 -17.56 3.09
N ILE A 152 -7.72 -16.88 1.97
CA ILE A 152 -8.85 -16.50 1.11
C ILE A 152 -8.51 -16.91 -0.31
N ASP A 153 -9.39 -17.64 -0.96
CA ASP A 153 -9.21 -18.07 -2.33
C ASP A 153 -9.23 -16.90 -3.32
N ASP A 154 -8.46 -17.01 -4.41
CA ASP A 154 -8.30 -15.95 -5.38
C ASP A 154 -9.62 -15.50 -6.01
N ASP A 155 -10.54 -16.44 -6.30
CA ASP A 155 -11.86 -16.12 -6.85
C ASP A 155 -12.69 -15.25 -5.89
N VAL A 156 -12.58 -15.51 -4.58
CA VAL A 156 -13.22 -14.70 -3.53
C VAL A 156 -12.61 -13.31 -3.46
N LEU A 157 -11.27 -13.21 -3.55
CA LEU A 157 -10.56 -11.93 -3.58
C LEU A 157 -10.98 -11.06 -4.77
N TRP A 158 -11.07 -11.66 -5.97
CA TRP A 158 -11.52 -10.97 -7.17
C TRP A 158 -12.99 -10.54 -7.09
N ALA A 159 -13.87 -11.41 -6.58
CA ALA A 159 -15.28 -11.08 -6.39
C ALA A 159 -15.47 -9.94 -5.39
N ASP A 160 -14.72 -9.97 -4.28
CA ASP A 160 -14.74 -8.94 -3.24
C ASP A 160 -14.25 -7.59 -3.79
N LEU A 161 -13.13 -7.56 -4.51
CA LEU A 161 -12.59 -6.34 -5.10
C LEU A 161 -13.54 -5.74 -6.16
N ARG A 162 -14.20 -6.61 -6.95
CA ARG A 162 -15.21 -6.19 -7.93
C ARG A 162 -16.40 -5.48 -7.26
N VAL A 163 -16.83 -5.94 -6.10
CA VAL A 163 -17.92 -5.28 -5.37
C VAL A 163 -17.41 -4.01 -4.68
N LYS A 164 -16.24 -4.06 -4.07
CA LYS A 164 -15.65 -2.92 -3.36
C LYS A 164 -15.37 -1.71 -4.25
N GLN A 165 -15.17 -1.90 -5.57
CA GLN A 165 -14.95 -0.76 -6.47
C GLN A 165 -16.10 0.26 -6.49
N PHE A 166 -17.31 -0.14 -6.13
CA PHE A 166 -18.45 0.78 -6.04
C PHE A 166 -18.47 1.61 -4.75
N HIS A 167 -17.60 1.28 -3.80
CA HIS A 167 -17.50 1.88 -2.47
C HIS A 167 -16.13 2.50 -2.20
N ALA A 168 -15.16 2.30 -3.09
CA ALA A 168 -13.78 2.74 -2.93
C ALA A 168 -13.31 3.56 -4.13
N ASP A 169 -12.26 4.37 -3.92
CA ASP A 169 -11.71 5.28 -4.93
C ASP A 169 -10.36 4.80 -5.50
N TYR A 170 -9.71 3.84 -4.85
CA TYR A 170 -8.46 3.23 -5.28
C TYR A 170 -8.18 1.93 -4.52
N THR A 171 -7.24 1.16 -5.04
CA THR A 171 -6.71 -0.01 -4.33
C THR A 171 -5.20 0.08 -4.14
N VAL A 172 -4.72 -0.47 -3.01
CA VAL A 172 -3.28 -0.65 -2.75
C VAL A 172 -2.98 -2.13 -2.74
N THR A 173 -1.97 -2.56 -3.49
CA THR A 173 -1.55 -3.95 -3.44
C THR A 173 -0.89 -4.27 -2.11
N GLN A 174 -1.13 -5.47 -1.58
CA GLN A 174 -0.33 -6.01 -0.50
C GLN A 174 1.14 -6.00 -0.91
N LEU A 175 2.04 -5.95 0.08
CA LEU A 175 3.47 -6.01 -0.13
C LEU A 175 3.83 -7.13 -1.11
N CYS A 176 4.39 -6.76 -2.25
CA CYS A 176 4.81 -7.68 -3.29
C CYS A 176 6.23 -7.33 -3.75
N PHE A 177 7.04 -8.35 -4.03
CA PHE A 177 8.43 -8.20 -4.45
C PHE A 177 8.65 -8.50 -5.93
N ASP A 178 7.57 -8.82 -6.64
CA ASP A 178 7.57 -9.18 -8.05
C ASP A 178 6.82 -8.13 -8.86
N ALA A 179 7.57 -7.31 -9.61
CA ALA A 179 7.01 -6.25 -10.45
C ALA A 179 6.11 -6.81 -11.57
N ASP A 180 6.48 -7.95 -12.15
CA ASP A 180 5.68 -8.58 -13.21
C ASP A 180 4.35 -9.10 -12.67
N LEU A 181 4.34 -9.60 -11.44
CA LEU A 181 3.11 -10.06 -10.78
C LEU A 181 2.17 -8.89 -10.52
N VAL A 182 2.69 -7.77 -10.01
CA VAL A 182 1.89 -6.53 -9.82
C VAL A 182 1.37 -6.02 -11.16
N GLY A 183 2.20 -6.01 -12.20
CA GLY A 183 1.80 -5.59 -13.55
C GLY A 183 0.72 -6.50 -14.16
N ARG A 184 0.85 -7.82 -13.99
CA ARG A 184 -0.20 -8.78 -14.41
C ARG A 184 -1.50 -8.54 -13.67
N PHE A 185 -1.43 -8.36 -12.35
CA PHE A 185 -2.61 -8.07 -11.52
C PHE A 185 -3.34 -6.81 -12.01
N ALA A 186 -2.61 -5.71 -12.27
CA ALA A 186 -3.23 -4.47 -12.73
C ALA A 186 -3.96 -4.65 -14.07
N ARG A 187 -3.35 -5.35 -15.03
CA ARG A 187 -4.00 -5.68 -16.33
C ARG A 187 -5.20 -6.60 -16.15
N GLU A 188 -5.09 -7.61 -15.30
CA GLU A 188 -6.20 -8.54 -15.03
C GLU A 188 -7.37 -7.86 -14.33
N ALA A 189 -7.11 -6.93 -13.40
CA ALA A 189 -8.15 -6.11 -12.78
C ALA A 189 -8.98 -5.38 -13.86
N ARG A 190 -8.32 -4.71 -14.81
CA ARG A 190 -8.99 -4.06 -15.95
C ARG A 190 -9.76 -5.04 -16.81
N ALA A 191 -9.18 -6.18 -17.15
CA ALA A 191 -9.86 -7.21 -17.95
C ALA A 191 -11.10 -7.79 -17.25
N ARG A 192 -11.13 -7.77 -15.91
CA ARG A 192 -12.27 -8.17 -15.09
C ARG A 192 -13.29 -7.05 -14.85
N GLY A 193 -13.10 -5.85 -15.44
CA GLY A 193 -13.98 -4.70 -15.28
C GLY A 193 -13.83 -4.02 -13.91
N ILE A 194 -12.64 -4.07 -13.32
CA ILE A 194 -12.31 -3.35 -12.09
C ILE A 194 -11.51 -2.10 -12.47
N ASP A 195 -12.14 -0.93 -12.31
CA ASP A 195 -11.61 0.36 -12.75
C ASP A 195 -10.90 1.16 -11.64
N LEU A 196 -10.71 0.57 -10.47
CA LEU A 196 -9.96 1.21 -9.39
C LEU A 196 -8.51 1.50 -9.81
N PRO A 197 -8.01 2.73 -9.59
CA PRO A 197 -6.58 3.02 -9.69
C PRO A 197 -5.77 2.11 -8.79
N VAL A 198 -4.75 1.42 -9.35
CA VAL A 198 -3.89 0.49 -8.61
C VAL A 198 -2.63 1.20 -8.14
N ILE A 199 -2.45 1.29 -6.83
CA ILE A 199 -1.23 1.79 -6.20
C ILE A 199 -0.37 0.60 -5.78
N ALA A 200 0.87 0.54 -6.26
CA ALA A 200 1.75 -0.59 -5.99
C ALA A 200 2.36 -0.49 -4.58
N GLY A 201 2.11 -1.52 -3.76
CA GLY A 201 2.70 -1.67 -2.44
C GLY A 201 4.11 -2.23 -2.53
N VAL A 202 5.10 -1.46 -2.12
CA VAL A 202 6.52 -1.83 -2.17
C VAL A 202 7.20 -1.67 -0.81
N PRO A 203 8.19 -2.49 -0.47
CA PRO A 203 8.95 -2.30 0.76
C PRO A 203 9.75 -1.00 0.68
N GLY A 204 9.86 -0.26 1.78
CA GLY A 204 10.84 0.79 1.93
C GLY A 204 12.25 0.23 2.12
N VAL A 205 13.18 1.11 2.50
CA VAL A 205 14.55 0.68 2.86
C VAL A 205 14.54 0.05 4.25
N VAL A 206 14.78 -1.24 4.31
CA VAL A 206 14.69 -2.03 5.54
C VAL A 206 15.80 -3.06 5.63
N ASP A 207 16.18 -3.43 6.84
CA ASP A 207 17.09 -4.54 7.08
C ASP A 207 16.50 -5.86 6.52
N ALA A 208 17.29 -6.60 5.73
CA ALA A 208 16.84 -7.80 5.03
C ALA A 208 16.30 -8.87 5.99
N ALA A 209 16.93 -9.06 7.16
CA ALA A 209 16.46 -10.04 8.15
C ALA A 209 15.14 -9.60 8.80
N ARG A 210 14.95 -8.30 9.00
CA ARG A 210 13.69 -7.73 9.48
C ARG A 210 12.59 -7.89 8.44
N LEU A 211 12.91 -7.62 7.17
CA LEU A 211 11.97 -7.77 6.06
C LEU A 211 11.47 -9.22 5.96
N LEU A 212 12.38 -10.20 6.01
CA LEU A 212 12.02 -11.61 5.97
C LEU A 212 11.07 -12.01 7.12
N ARG A 213 11.37 -11.59 8.37
CA ARG A 213 10.50 -11.86 9.52
C ARG A 213 9.11 -11.23 9.37
N LEU A 214 9.04 -10.04 8.82
CA LEU A 214 7.77 -9.33 8.60
C LEU A 214 6.97 -9.95 7.46
N SER A 215 7.60 -10.34 6.35
CA SER A 215 6.95 -11.01 5.22
C SER A 215 6.25 -12.31 5.64
N VAL A 216 6.91 -13.12 6.47
CA VAL A 216 6.29 -14.32 7.06
C VAL A 216 5.09 -13.96 7.93
N ARG A 217 5.17 -12.89 8.72
CA ARG A 217 4.12 -12.49 9.66
C ARG A 217 2.87 -11.92 8.98
N ILE A 218 3.03 -11.19 7.87
CA ILE A 218 1.93 -10.61 7.12
C ILE A 218 1.35 -11.57 6.07
N GLY A 219 1.83 -12.83 6.06
CA GLY A 219 1.29 -13.86 5.18
C GLY A 219 1.58 -13.61 3.70
N VAL A 220 2.62 -12.85 3.37
CA VAL A 220 3.20 -12.85 2.02
C VAL A 220 3.63 -14.28 1.75
N ALA A 221 2.92 -14.89 0.84
CA ALA A 221 2.90 -16.30 0.45
C ALA A 221 4.09 -17.14 0.89
N ASP A 222 3.83 -18.40 1.25
CA ASP A 222 4.83 -19.40 1.63
C ASP A 222 6.27 -18.98 1.34
N ALA A 223 7.12 -18.87 2.37
CA ALA A 223 8.54 -18.55 2.19
C ALA A 223 9.20 -19.41 1.08
N ALA A 224 8.61 -20.57 0.79
CA ALA A 224 8.99 -21.46 -0.32
C ALA A 224 8.49 -20.98 -1.70
N ARG A 225 7.34 -20.30 -1.78
CA ARG A 225 6.86 -19.68 -3.03
C ARG A 225 7.66 -18.42 -3.30
N PHE A 226 7.88 -17.59 -2.28
CA PHE A 226 8.77 -16.45 -2.31
C PHE A 226 10.18 -16.83 -2.77
N ALA A 227 10.79 -17.88 -2.19
CA ALA A 227 12.11 -18.37 -2.61
C ALA A 227 12.14 -18.97 -4.02
N ARG A 228 11.01 -19.49 -4.53
CA ARG A 228 10.91 -20.06 -5.89
C ARG A 228 10.70 -19.00 -6.97
N SER A 229 9.82 -18.02 -6.71
CA SER A 229 9.55 -16.94 -7.67
C SER A 229 10.68 -15.91 -7.76
N HIS A 230 11.53 -15.86 -6.72
CA HIS A 230 12.60 -14.87 -6.60
C HIS A 230 14.00 -15.48 -6.65
N ARG A 231 14.23 -16.51 -7.48
CA ARG A 231 15.57 -17.12 -7.62
C ARG A 231 16.68 -16.11 -7.95
N GLY A 232 16.34 -14.97 -8.58
CA GLY A 232 17.25 -13.83 -8.80
C GLY A 232 17.31 -12.86 -7.60
N THR A 233 16.16 -12.53 -6.98
CA THR A 233 16.04 -11.56 -5.88
C THR A 233 16.21 -12.18 -4.50
N ALA A 234 15.95 -13.47 -4.32
CA ALA A 234 16.23 -14.18 -3.05
C ALA A 234 17.71 -14.10 -2.68
N GLY A 235 18.61 -14.08 -3.69
CA GLY A 235 20.04 -13.85 -3.49
C GLY A 235 20.36 -12.45 -2.95
N SER A 236 19.57 -11.42 -3.28
CA SER A 236 19.76 -10.07 -2.78
C SER A 236 19.18 -9.87 -1.37
N LEU A 237 18.07 -10.58 -1.04
CA LEU A 237 17.47 -10.55 0.30
C LEU A 237 18.28 -11.36 1.33
N LEU A 238 19.06 -12.36 0.87
CA LEU A 238 19.97 -13.13 1.72
C LEU A 238 21.34 -12.47 1.89
N ARG A 239 21.64 -11.38 1.16
CA ARG A 239 22.87 -10.62 1.36
C ARG A 239 22.79 -9.84 2.67
N PRO A 240 23.84 -9.87 3.50
CA PRO A 240 23.93 -8.98 4.66
C PRO A 240 23.86 -7.54 4.19
N GLY A 241 22.87 -6.78 4.68
CA GLY A 241 22.71 -5.38 4.32
C GLY A 241 21.27 -4.91 4.34
N ARG A 242 21.04 -3.70 3.88
CA ARG A 242 19.71 -3.10 3.73
C ARG A 242 19.13 -3.45 2.36
N HIS A 243 17.91 -3.94 2.36
CA HIS A 243 17.11 -4.03 1.15
C HIS A 243 16.73 -2.62 0.70
N THR A 244 16.89 -2.36 -0.60
CA THR A 244 16.37 -1.15 -1.26
C THR A 244 15.43 -1.55 -2.39
N PRO A 245 14.37 -0.78 -2.66
CA PRO A 245 13.37 -1.16 -3.66
C PRO A 245 13.74 -0.78 -5.11
N ASP A 246 14.99 -0.46 -5.41
CA ASP A 246 15.43 0.07 -6.71
C ASP A 246 15.01 -0.83 -7.90
N GLU A 247 15.36 -2.12 -7.84
CA GLU A 247 15.04 -3.09 -8.91
C GLU A 247 13.54 -3.30 -9.07
N LEU A 248 12.81 -3.39 -7.94
CA LEU A 248 11.37 -3.56 -7.93
C LEU A 248 10.68 -2.34 -8.56
N VAL A 249 11.06 -1.13 -8.17
CA VAL A 249 10.45 0.10 -8.67
C VAL A 249 10.79 0.34 -10.14
N ALA A 250 12.01 0.00 -10.58
CA ALA A 250 12.37 0.02 -11.99
C ALA A 250 11.54 -0.97 -12.82
N GLY A 251 11.32 -2.19 -12.31
CA GLY A 251 10.44 -3.18 -12.93
C GLY A 251 8.98 -2.73 -13.00
N LEU A 252 8.45 -2.09 -11.95
CA LEU A 252 7.10 -1.50 -11.96
C LEU A 252 6.98 -0.39 -13.01
N ALA A 253 8.00 0.47 -13.15
CA ALA A 253 8.02 1.51 -14.17
C ALA A 253 8.03 0.93 -15.59
N ALA A 254 8.81 -0.14 -15.82
CA ALA A 254 8.81 -0.85 -17.09
C ALA A 254 7.46 -1.52 -17.37
N GLY A 255 6.84 -2.15 -16.37
CA GLY A 255 5.50 -2.73 -16.46
C GLY A 255 4.42 -1.69 -16.77
N ALA A 256 4.51 -0.51 -16.16
CA ALA A 256 3.59 0.59 -16.42
C ALA A 256 3.76 1.12 -17.85
N ALA A 257 4.99 1.28 -18.34
CA ALA A 257 5.27 1.63 -19.72
C ALA A 257 4.73 0.58 -20.74
N ALA A 258 4.65 -0.69 -20.30
CA ALA A 258 4.05 -1.80 -21.07
C ALA A 258 2.53 -1.96 -20.85
N GLY A 259 1.84 -0.94 -20.34
CA GLY A 259 0.38 -0.91 -20.21
C GLY A 259 -0.20 -1.45 -18.89
N ALA A 260 0.61 -1.66 -17.86
CA ALA A 260 0.09 -1.84 -16.52
C ALA A 260 -0.30 -0.47 -15.95
N ASP A 261 -1.60 -0.23 -15.75
CA ASP A 261 -2.11 1.04 -15.22
C ASP A 261 -1.85 1.14 -13.71
N LEU A 262 -0.69 1.71 -13.35
CA LEU A 262 -0.28 1.94 -11.97
C LEU A 262 -0.38 3.43 -11.62
N ALA A 263 -1.14 3.73 -10.57
CA ALA A 263 -1.45 5.10 -10.14
C ALA A 263 -0.42 5.69 -9.16
N GLY A 264 0.58 4.93 -8.69
CA GLY A 264 1.58 5.40 -7.76
C GLY A 264 2.19 4.30 -6.90
N LEU A 265 2.95 4.71 -5.89
CA LEU A 265 3.59 3.81 -4.93
C LEU A 265 3.08 4.00 -3.50
N HIS A 266 2.96 2.89 -2.80
CA HIS A 266 2.75 2.83 -1.36
C HIS A 266 3.96 2.17 -0.70
N LEU A 267 4.69 2.93 0.11
CA LEU A 267 5.95 2.51 0.73
C LEU A 267 5.70 1.95 2.13
N TYR A 268 5.80 0.64 2.28
CA TYR A 268 5.80 -0.04 3.58
C TYR A 268 7.10 0.27 4.32
N THR A 269 7.12 1.32 5.14
CA THR A 269 8.36 1.79 5.79
C THR A 269 8.78 0.92 6.97
N PHE A 270 7.87 0.16 7.55
CA PHE A 270 8.09 -0.57 8.82
C PHE A 270 8.69 0.31 9.92
N ASN A 271 8.29 1.59 9.94
CA ASN A 271 8.85 2.65 10.80
C ASN A 271 10.35 2.95 10.54
N GLN A 272 10.87 2.60 9.34
CA GLN A 272 12.18 3.02 8.85
C GLN A 272 11.99 4.18 7.86
N VAL A 273 11.41 5.30 8.34
CA VAL A 273 11.03 6.45 7.50
C VAL A 273 12.25 7.15 6.92
N ALA A 274 13.19 7.58 7.76
CA ALA A 274 14.39 8.32 7.34
C ALA A 274 15.21 7.64 6.23
N PRO A 275 15.56 6.34 6.30
CA PRO A 275 16.27 5.68 5.21
C PRO A 275 15.45 5.59 3.92
N THR A 276 14.11 5.42 4.03
CA THR A 276 13.21 5.36 2.88
C THR A 276 13.11 6.72 2.18
N VAL A 277 13.01 7.81 2.93
CA VAL A 277 13.02 9.19 2.37
C VAL A 277 14.35 9.51 1.67
N ARG A 278 15.49 9.14 2.28
CA ARG A 278 16.80 9.31 1.64
C ARG A 278 16.91 8.51 0.35
N TRP A 279 16.40 7.29 0.31
CA TRP A 279 16.33 6.51 -0.91
C TRP A 279 15.47 7.21 -1.97
N LEU A 280 14.25 7.60 -1.63
CA LEU A 280 13.32 8.27 -2.55
C LEU A 280 13.94 9.54 -3.16
N SER A 281 14.64 10.35 -2.34
CA SER A 281 15.32 11.55 -2.79
C SER A 281 16.43 11.25 -3.81
N ARG A 282 17.16 10.15 -3.65
CA ARG A 282 18.16 9.70 -4.65
C ARG A 282 17.49 9.18 -5.91
N ALA A 283 16.46 8.34 -5.76
CA ALA A 283 15.73 7.77 -6.90
C ALA A 283 15.08 8.85 -7.78
N ARG A 284 14.48 9.88 -7.17
CA ARG A 284 13.93 11.05 -7.91
C ARG A 284 15.01 11.79 -8.70
N ARG A 285 16.19 12.04 -8.10
CA ARG A 285 17.30 12.70 -8.82
C ARG A 285 17.83 11.85 -9.97
N ALA A 286 17.80 10.54 -9.86
CA ALA A 286 18.25 9.65 -10.94
C ALA A 286 17.20 9.52 -12.06
N ALA A 287 15.94 9.81 -11.79
CA ALA A 287 14.84 9.74 -12.75
C ALA A 287 14.57 11.10 -13.46
N ALA A 288 15.10 12.21 -12.93
CA ALA A 288 15.01 13.54 -13.50
C ALA A 288 16.03 13.73 -14.63
#